data_73155f0e5e5bb91af236f88d767abe9c
#
_entry.id   73155f0e5e5bb91af236f88d767abe9c
#
_cell.length_a   1.000
_cell.length_b   1.000
_cell.length_c   1.000
_cell.angle_alpha   90.00
_cell.angle_beta   90.00
_cell.angle_gamma   90.00
#
_symmetry.space_group_name_H-M   'P 1'
#
loop_
_entity.id
_entity.type
_entity.pdbx_description
1 polymer ?
#
loop_
_entity_poly.entity_id
_entity_poly.type
_entity_poly.pdbx_seq_one_letter_code
_entity_poly.pdbx_strand_id
1 'polypeptide(L)'
;MEKLSINACPVCGSTHLKRVMTCTDFYASGEQFELYSCEDCGFTFTQGVPVEAEIGKYYETPDYISHTDTRKGAMNSIYHYVRSYMLGRKARLVAKEAHRKTGRLLDIGTGTGYFSDTMVRRGWKVEAVEKSPQAREFAKLHFDLDVRPESTLKEFAPGSFDVITLWHVMEHLEHLDEV
;
A
#
# COMPACT_ATOMS: atom_id res chain seq x y z
N MET A 1 1.28 24.94 2.33
CA MET A 1 1.57 23.47 2.22
C MET A 1 2.66 23.29 1.20
N GLU A 2 3.70 22.60 1.56
CA GLU A 2 4.76 22.24 0.63
C GLU A 2 4.26 21.12 -0.28
N LYS A 3 4.41 21.33 -1.60
CA LYS A 3 3.95 20.35 -2.62
C LYS A 3 5.15 19.84 -3.40
N LEU A 4 5.18 18.55 -3.63
CA LEU A 4 6.20 17.89 -4.45
C LEU A 4 6.05 18.28 -5.92
N SER A 5 7.15 18.71 -6.53
CA SER A 5 7.24 18.93 -7.96
C SER A 5 8.08 17.82 -8.60
N ILE A 6 7.43 16.93 -9.33
CA ILE A 6 8.06 15.78 -9.99
C ILE A 6 8.47 16.23 -11.40
N ASN A 7 9.76 16.41 -11.62
CA ASN A 7 10.32 16.91 -12.87
C ASN A 7 10.86 15.79 -13.81
N ALA A 8 10.97 14.58 -13.28
CA ALA A 8 11.35 13.38 -14.04
C ALA A 8 10.49 12.20 -13.63
N CYS A 9 10.19 11.31 -14.56
CA CYS A 9 9.41 10.10 -14.29
C CYS A 9 10.07 9.25 -13.19
N PRO A 10 9.37 8.93 -12.10
CA PRO A 10 9.95 8.16 -11.00
C PRO A 10 10.27 6.69 -11.36
N VAL A 11 9.81 6.23 -12.54
CA VAL A 11 10.05 4.86 -13.01
C VAL A 11 11.21 4.77 -13.98
N CYS A 12 11.30 5.69 -14.97
CA CYS A 12 12.32 5.59 -16.03
C CYS A 12 13.26 6.79 -16.11
N GLY A 13 13.09 7.81 -15.24
CA GLY A 13 13.93 9.00 -15.23
C GLY A 13 13.69 10.00 -16.38
N SER A 14 12.77 9.72 -17.30
CA SER A 14 12.49 10.60 -18.43
C SER A 14 11.86 11.92 -17.98
N THR A 15 12.24 13.02 -18.65
CA THR A 15 11.66 14.35 -18.47
C THR A 15 10.50 14.65 -19.44
N HIS A 16 10.16 13.72 -20.34
CA HIS A 16 9.04 13.85 -21.27
C HIS A 16 7.72 13.57 -20.56
N LEU A 17 7.27 14.56 -19.82
CA LEU A 17 6.07 14.47 -19.00
C LEU A 17 4.94 15.28 -19.64
N LYS A 18 3.77 14.66 -19.78
CA LYS A 18 2.58 15.28 -20.36
C LYS A 18 1.46 15.33 -19.34
N ARG A 19 0.85 16.52 -19.17
CA ARG A 19 -0.35 16.68 -18.37
C ARG A 19 -1.52 15.96 -19.06
N VAL A 20 -2.21 15.10 -18.31
CA VAL A 20 -3.33 14.30 -18.81
C VAL A 20 -4.67 14.95 -18.45
N MET A 21 -4.88 15.24 -17.16
CA MET A 21 -6.14 15.82 -16.65
C MET A 21 -5.94 16.45 -15.27
N THR A 22 -6.98 17.16 -14.83
CA THR A 22 -7.12 17.63 -13.44
C THR A 22 -8.19 16.82 -12.76
N CYS A 23 -7.91 16.37 -11.53
CA CYS A 23 -8.85 15.69 -10.65
C CYS A 23 -9.11 16.53 -9.41
N THR A 24 -10.36 16.58 -8.95
CA THR A 24 -10.72 17.20 -7.67
C THR A 24 -10.83 16.10 -6.61
N ASP A 25 -10.19 16.30 -5.47
CA ASP A 25 -10.41 15.46 -4.30
C ASP A 25 -11.74 15.82 -3.63
N PHE A 26 -12.79 15.08 -3.97
CA PHE A 26 -14.11 15.27 -3.38
C PHE A 26 -14.27 14.60 -2.01
N TYR A 27 -13.27 13.84 -1.58
CA TYR A 27 -13.37 13.04 -0.36
C TYR A 27 -12.87 13.78 0.89
N ALA A 28 -11.69 14.38 0.82
CA ALA A 28 -11.04 14.95 1.99
C ALA A 28 -10.86 16.46 1.92
N SER A 29 -10.17 16.96 0.88
CA SER A 29 -9.66 18.33 0.86
C SER A 29 -10.42 19.30 -0.02
N GLY A 30 -11.13 18.83 -1.04
CA GLY A 30 -11.70 19.66 -2.11
C GLY A 30 -10.63 20.27 -3.05
N GLU A 31 -9.35 19.95 -2.85
CA GLU A 31 -8.26 20.48 -3.68
C GLU A 31 -8.24 19.84 -5.08
N GLN A 32 -7.61 20.56 -6.00
CA GLN A 32 -7.37 20.06 -7.36
C GLN A 32 -5.94 19.56 -7.50
N PHE A 33 -5.80 18.37 -8.10
CA PHE A 33 -4.54 17.73 -8.42
C PHE A 33 -4.44 17.49 -9.93
N GLU A 34 -3.24 17.59 -10.46
CA GLU A 34 -2.97 17.31 -11.86
C GLU A 34 -2.38 15.91 -12.03
N LEU A 35 -2.88 15.17 -13.01
CA LEU A 35 -2.30 13.90 -13.42
C LEU A 35 -1.38 14.13 -14.60
N TYR A 36 -0.17 13.58 -14.52
CA TYR A 36 0.83 13.57 -15.58
C TYR A 36 1.14 12.13 -16.00
N SER A 37 1.46 11.95 -17.27
CA SER A 37 1.92 10.69 -17.83
C SER A 37 3.30 10.88 -18.47
N CYS A 38 4.17 9.91 -18.25
CA CYS A 38 5.45 9.82 -18.95
C CYS A 38 5.20 9.33 -20.37
N GLU A 39 5.67 10.08 -21.37
CA GLU A 39 5.50 9.71 -22.77
C GLU A 39 6.39 8.54 -23.20
N ASP A 40 7.48 8.27 -22.47
CA ASP A 40 8.42 7.21 -22.80
C ASP A 40 8.02 5.84 -22.23
N CYS A 41 7.49 5.78 -20.99
CA CYS A 41 7.13 4.49 -20.36
C CYS A 41 5.64 4.34 -20.04
N GLY A 42 4.83 5.38 -20.23
CA GLY A 42 3.39 5.36 -19.96
C GLY A 42 3.01 5.45 -18.47
N PHE A 43 3.97 5.56 -17.54
CA PHE A 43 3.66 5.69 -16.12
C PHE A 43 2.91 6.98 -15.85
N THR A 44 1.80 6.90 -15.10
CA THR A 44 0.96 8.03 -14.75
C THR A 44 1.01 8.27 -13.25
N PHE A 45 1.16 9.53 -12.85
CA PHE A 45 1.31 9.93 -11.46
C PHE A 45 0.60 11.26 -11.18
N THR A 46 0.34 11.52 -9.91
CA THR A 46 -0.22 12.80 -9.45
C THR A 46 0.90 13.80 -9.21
N GLN A 47 0.77 14.99 -9.79
CA GLN A 47 1.69 16.10 -9.60
C GLN A 47 1.21 17.01 -8.47
N GLY A 48 2.13 17.64 -7.75
CA GLY A 48 1.80 18.58 -6.69
C GLY A 48 1.17 17.94 -5.47
N VAL A 49 1.51 16.67 -5.19
CA VAL A 49 1.09 16.00 -3.95
C VAL A 49 1.77 16.62 -2.74
N PRO A 50 1.13 16.62 -1.56
CA PRO A 50 1.76 17.02 -0.31
C PRO A 50 2.99 16.16 0.00
N VAL A 51 3.98 16.75 0.66
CA VAL A 51 5.11 15.99 1.21
C VAL A 51 4.64 14.98 2.27
N GLU A 52 5.39 13.91 2.50
CA GLU A 52 5.02 12.81 3.41
C GLU A 52 4.63 13.30 4.81
N ALA A 53 5.30 14.33 5.33
CA ALA A 53 5.00 14.93 6.63
C ALA A 53 3.60 15.58 6.71
N GLU A 54 3.01 15.97 5.59
CA GLU A 54 1.70 16.64 5.52
C GLU A 54 0.59 15.74 5.01
N ILE A 55 0.90 14.59 4.41
CA ILE A 55 -0.09 13.70 3.78
C ILE A 55 -1.10 13.13 4.79
N GLY A 56 -0.72 13.03 6.07
CA GLY A 56 -1.58 12.51 7.14
C GLY A 56 -2.93 13.22 7.25
N LYS A 57 -3.01 14.51 6.95
CA LYS A 57 -4.25 15.32 7.00
C LYS A 57 -5.34 14.81 6.07
N TYR A 58 -4.97 14.19 4.94
CA TYR A 58 -5.91 13.65 3.96
C TYR A 58 -6.54 12.33 4.41
N TYR A 59 -5.97 11.71 5.47
CA TYR A 59 -6.45 10.45 6.06
C TYR A 59 -7.16 10.64 7.40
N GLU A 60 -7.18 11.86 7.96
CA GLU A 60 -7.86 12.20 9.22
C GLU A 60 -9.37 12.44 9.03
N THR A 61 -9.99 11.78 8.05
CA THR A 61 -11.43 11.87 7.86
C THR A 61 -12.17 10.88 8.77
N PRO A 62 -13.36 11.24 9.32
CA PRO A 62 -14.14 10.33 10.16
C PRO A 62 -14.45 8.98 9.51
N ASP A 63 -14.56 8.97 8.17
CA ASP A 63 -14.85 7.75 7.42
C ASP A 63 -13.62 6.86 7.28
N TYR A 64 -12.40 7.40 7.23
CA TYR A 64 -11.18 6.61 7.19
C TYR A 64 -10.96 5.85 8.52
N ILE A 65 -11.25 6.50 9.65
CA ILE A 65 -11.15 5.89 10.99
C ILE A 65 -12.21 4.80 11.17
N SER A 66 -13.37 4.89 10.49
CA SER A 66 -14.46 3.90 10.60
C SER A 66 -14.18 2.56 9.93
N HIS A 67 -13.13 2.43 9.14
CA HIS A 67 -12.70 1.14 8.59
C HIS A 67 -12.03 0.23 9.62
N THR A 68 -11.74 0.71 10.83
CA THR A 68 -11.36 -0.11 11.96
C THR A 68 -12.61 -0.73 12.60
N ASP A 69 -12.70 -2.00 12.58
CA ASP A 69 -13.52 -3.09 13.14
C ASP A 69 -14.63 -2.77 14.20
N THR A 70 -15.33 -1.60 14.15
CA THR A 70 -16.29 -1.19 15.19
C THR A 70 -17.77 -1.35 14.83
N ARG A 71 -18.12 -1.90 13.67
CA ARG A 71 -19.53 -2.13 13.28
C ARG A 71 -20.06 -3.44 13.85
N LYS A 72 -20.92 -3.36 14.87
CA LYS A 72 -21.70 -4.50 15.40
C LYS A 72 -22.92 -4.76 14.52
N GLY A 73 -23.24 -6.04 14.22
CA GLY A 73 -24.47 -6.46 13.55
C GLY A 73 -24.29 -7.25 12.24
N ALA A 74 -25.37 -7.50 11.50
CA ALA A 74 -25.38 -8.27 10.24
C ALA A 74 -24.46 -7.68 9.15
N MET A 75 -24.29 -6.36 9.11
CA MET A 75 -23.33 -5.68 8.22
C MET A 75 -21.90 -6.08 8.48
N ASN A 76 -21.53 -6.40 9.73
CA ASN A 76 -20.20 -6.87 10.07
C ASN A 76 -19.90 -8.24 9.44
N SER A 77 -20.86 -9.15 9.46
CA SER A 77 -20.73 -10.49 8.86
C SER A 77 -20.52 -10.39 7.35
N ILE A 78 -21.23 -9.50 6.65
CA ILE A 78 -21.06 -9.26 5.22
C ILE A 78 -19.68 -8.68 4.94
N TYR A 79 -19.23 -7.72 5.73
CA TYR A 79 -17.90 -7.12 5.61
C TYR A 79 -16.78 -8.17 5.77
N HIS A 80 -16.87 -9.03 6.80
CA HIS A 80 -15.89 -10.11 7.02
C HIS A 80 -15.90 -11.12 5.86
N TYR A 81 -17.07 -11.46 5.30
CA TYR A 81 -17.17 -12.34 4.15
C TYR A 81 -16.50 -11.73 2.92
N VAL A 82 -16.83 -10.47 2.58
CA VAL A 82 -16.23 -9.75 1.44
C VAL A 82 -14.72 -9.63 1.62
N ARG A 83 -14.25 -9.25 2.81
CA ARG A 83 -12.82 -9.18 3.13
C ARG A 83 -12.13 -10.53 2.89
N SER A 84 -12.68 -11.61 3.44
CA SER A 84 -12.11 -12.96 3.27
C SER A 84 -12.07 -13.39 1.80
N TYR A 85 -13.12 -13.09 1.04
CA TYR A 85 -13.16 -13.36 -0.39
C TYR A 85 -12.08 -12.59 -1.15
N MET A 86 -11.91 -11.28 -0.86
CA MET A 86 -10.91 -10.42 -1.50
C MET A 86 -9.49 -10.84 -1.14
N LEU A 87 -9.22 -11.18 0.13
CA LEU A 87 -7.93 -11.73 0.56
C LEU A 87 -7.61 -13.04 -0.17
N GLY A 88 -8.60 -13.92 -0.33
CA GLY A 88 -8.47 -15.13 -1.11
C GLY A 88 -8.16 -14.89 -2.59
N ARG A 89 -8.71 -13.82 -3.19
CA ARG A 89 -8.40 -13.40 -4.56
C ARG A 89 -6.97 -12.85 -4.67
N LYS A 90 -6.57 -11.95 -3.77
CA LYS A 90 -5.20 -11.40 -3.70
C LYS A 90 -4.17 -12.52 -3.60
N ALA A 91 -4.37 -13.47 -2.69
CA ALA A 91 -3.45 -14.61 -2.51
C ALA A 91 -3.37 -15.53 -3.75
N ARG A 92 -4.48 -15.74 -4.47
CA ARG A 92 -4.47 -16.50 -5.74
C ARG A 92 -3.75 -15.72 -6.85
N LEU A 93 -3.92 -14.40 -6.90
CA LEU A 93 -3.19 -13.56 -7.85
C LEU A 93 -1.68 -13.67 -7.63
N VAL A 94 -1.22 -13.52 -6.38
CA VAL A 94 0.20 -13.67 -6.04
C VAL A 94 0.74 -15.03 -6.46
N ALA A 95 0.05 -16.12 -6.12
CA ALA A 95 0.48 -17.47 -6.49
C ALA A 95 0.53 -17.69 -8.01
N LYS A 96 -0.40 -17.09 -8.75
CA LYS A 96 -0.47 -17.14 -10.21
C LYS A 96 0.70 -16.40 -10.84
N GLU A 97 0.89 -15.14 -10.49
CA GLU A 97 1.91 -14.28 -11.10
C GLU A 97 3.33 -14.72 -10.70
N ALA A 98 3.52 -15.23 -9.47
CA ALA A 98 4.79 -15.82 -9.04
C ALA A 98 5.06 -17.20 -9.62
N HIS A 99 4.10 -17.82 -10.33
CA HIS A 99 4.17 -19.19 -10.84
C HIS A 99 4.53 -20.22 -9.76
N ARG A 100 4.13 -19.99 -8.51
CA ARG A 100 4.41 -20.89 -7.36
C ARG A 100 3.34 -20.76 -6.29
N LYS A 101 3.17 -21.82 -5.50
CA LYS A 101 2.15 -21.90 -4.44
C LYS A 101 2.68 -21.43 -3.08
N THR A 102 3.99 -21.42 -2.88
CA THR A 102 4.68 -21.06 -1.65
C THR A 102 6.03 -20.43 -1.98
N GLY A 103 6.61 -19.69 -1.04
CA GLY A 103 7.90 -19.04 -1.20
C GLY A 103 8.13 -18.04 -0.07
N ARG A 104 9.11 -17.14 -0.27
CA ARG A 104 9.37 -16.01 0.62
C ARG A 104 8.69 -14.77 0.08
N LEU A 105 7.83 -14.16 0.88
CA LEU A 105 7.07 -12.97 0.52
C LEU A 105 7.42 -11.82 1.48
N LEU A 106 7.65 -10.64 0.92
CA LEU A 106 7.70 -9.38 1.66
C LEU A 106 6.41 -8.62 1.40
N ASP A 107 5.68 -8.26 2.46
CA ASP A 107 4.47 -7.42 2.40
C ASP A 107 4.77 -6.04 2.98
N ILE A 108 4.91 -5.05 2.09
CA ILE A 108 5.23 -3.67 2.47
C ILE A 108 3.92 -2.91 2.71
N GLY A 109 3.80 -2.26 3.90
CA GLY A 109 2.59 -1.59 4.31
C GLY A 109 1.45 -2.57 4.59
N THR A 110 1.75 -3.64 5.35
CA THR A 110 0.78 -4.73 5.63
C THR A 110 -0.46 -4.28 6.40
N GLY A 111 -0.45 -3.07 6.96
CA GLY A 111 -1.51 -2.56 7.83
C GLY A 111 -1.70 -3.46 9.05
N THR A 112 -2.94 -3.86 9.30
CA THR A 112 -3.30 -4.76 10.41
C THR A 112 -2.97 -6.24 10.17
N GLY A 113 -2.29 -6.60 9.06
CA GLY A 113 -1.72 -7.94 8.85
C GLY A 113 -2.66 -9.01 8.27
N TYR A 114 -3.91 -8.69 7.91
CA TYR A 114 -4.86 -9.67 7.38
C TYR A 114 -4.38 -10.39 6.12
N PHE A 115 -3.72 -9.68 5.20
CA PHE A 115 -3.19 -10.29 4.00
C PHE A 115 -1.98 -11.16 4.30
N SER A 116 -1.04 -10.66 5.10
CA SER A 116 0.13 -11.39 5.56
C SER A 116 -0.26 -12.70 6.29
N ASP A 117 -1.24 -12.67 7.21
CA ASP A 117 -1.79 -13.86 7.88
C ASP A 117 -2.39 -14.85 6.86
N THR A 118 -3.14 -14.33 5.86
CA THR A 118 -3.70 -15.16 4.80
C THR A 118 -2.60 -15.90 4.01
N MET A 119 -1.47 -15.23 3.75
CA MET A 119 -0.34 -15.84 3.04
C MET A 119 0.40 -16.85 3.91
N VAL A 120 0.60 -16.56 5.20
CA VAL A 120 1.18 -17.51 6.17
C VAL A 120 0.36 -18.80 6.24
N ARG A 121 -0.96 -18.70 6.38
CA ARG A 121 -1.89 -19.84 6.40
C ARG A 121 -1.87 -20.66 5.09
N ARG A 122 -1.42 -20.06 3.99
CA ARG A 122 -1.22 -20.70 2.69
C ARG A 122 0.18 -21.28 2.49
N GLY A 123 1.03 -21.23 3.53
CA GLY A 123 2.35 -21.83 3.54
C GLY A 123 3.47 -20.93 2.99
N TRP A 124 3.22 -19.61 2.82
CA TRP A 124 4.28 -18.66 2.51
C TRP A 124 5.08 -18.31 3.76
N LYS A 125 6.37 -18.08 3.59
CA LYS A 125 7.22 -17.45 4.61
C LYS A 125 7.13 -15.95 4.42
N VAL A 126 6.39 -15.28 5.29
CA VAL A 126 6.08 -13.86 5.15
C VAL A 126 6.96 -13.05 6.10
N GLU A 127 7.64 -12.05 5.55
CA GLU A 127 8.15 -10.88 6.26
C GLU A 127 7.20 -9.74 5.98
N ALA A 128 6.90 -8.93 6.97
CA ALA A 128 5.98 -7.80 6.82
C ALA A 128 6.54 -6.55 7.47
N VAL A 129 6.35 -5.41 6.83
CA VAL A 129 6.71 -4.10 7.39
C VAL A 129 5.51 -3.17 7.38
N GLU A 130 5.42 -2.31 8.41
CA GLU A 130 4.33 -1.35 8.56
C GLU A 130 4.82 -0.14 9.38
N LYS A 131 4.43 1.06 8.93
CA LYS A 131 4.81 2.33 9.56
C LYS A 131 4.11 2.52 10.90
N SER A 132 2.80 2.23 10.98
CA SER A 132 1.97 2.43 12.16
C SER A 132 2.28 1.44 13.29
N PRO A 133 2.75 1.89 14.48
CA PRO A 133 2.96 1.02 15.63
C PRO A 133 1.67 0.30 16.07
N GLN A 134 0.52 1.01 16.01
CA GLN A 134 -0.78 0.46 16.40
C GLN A 134 -1.20 -0.69 15.48
N ALA A 135 -0.97 -0.56 14.17
CA ALA A 135 -1.26 -1.62 13.21
C ALA A 135 -0.35 -2.85 13.43
N ARG A 136 0.94 -2.61 13.74
CA ARG A 136 1.88 -3.70 14.08
C ARG A 136 1.45 -4.45 15.34
N GLU A 137 1.06 -3.71 16.40
CA GLU A 137 0.56 -4.30 17.63
C GLU A 137 -0.71 -5.12 17.39
N PHE A 138 -1.65 -4.61 16.58
CA PHE A 138 -2.84 -5.35 16.19
C PHE A 138 -2.49 -6.67 15.50
N ALA A 139 -1.56 -6.65 14.53
CA ALA A 139 -1.12 -7.84 13.81
C ALA A 139 -0.49 -8.88 14.76
N LYS A 140 0.30 -8.41 15.73
CA LYS A 140 0.89 -9.29 16.76
C LYS A 140 -0.17 -9.93 17.63
N LEU A 141 -1.11 -9.15 18.16
CA LEU A 141 -2.15 -9.63 19.07
C LEU A 141 -3.15 -10.61 18.41
N HIS A 142 -3.51 -10.36 17.15
CA HIS A 142 -4.59 -11.11 16.48
C HIS A 142 -4.10 -12.27 15.62
N PHE A 143 -2.88 -12.19 15.10
CA PHE A 143 -2.34 -13.15 14.14
C PHE A 143 -0.99 -13.74 14.55
N ASP A 144 -0.42 -13.28 15.67
CA ASP A 144 0.96 -13.60 16.11
C ASP A 144 2.02 -13.29 15.03
N LEU A 145 1.74 -12.28 14.19
CA LEU A 145 2.68 -11.82 13.18
C LEU A 145 3.71 -10.88 13.80
N ASP A 146 4.97 -11.08 13.46
CA ASP A 146 6.07 -10.18 13.80
C ASP A 146 6.27 -9.16 12.68
N VAL A 147 5.49 -8.08 12.74
CA VAL A 147 5.54 -7.01 11.74
C VAL A 147 6.59 -5.98 12.15
N ARG A 148 7.58 -5.77 11.29
CA ARG A 148 8.71 -4.87 11.55
C ARG A 148 8.38 -3.43 11.15
N PRO A 149 9.08 -2.42 11.73
CA PRO A 149 9.00 -1.04 11.23
C PRO A 149 9.47 -0.93 9.78
N GLU A 150 8.86 -0.03 9.00
CA GLU A 150 9.24 0.22 7.60
C GLU A 150 10.73 0.57 7.44
N SER A 151 11.33 1.27 8.41
CA SER A 151 12.76 1.61 8.43
C SER A 151 13.68 0.39 8.30
N THR A 152 13.19 -0.82 8.58
CA THR A 152 13.95 -2.07 8.47
C THR A 152 14.03 -2.61 7.03
N LEU A 153 13.37 -1.99 6.05
CA LEU A 153 13.45 -2.41 4.65
C LEU A 153 14.90 -2.52 4.14
N LYS A 154 15.75 -1.58 4.55
CA LYS A 154 17.18 -1.54 4.17
C LYS A 154 18.04 -2.68 4.76
N GLU A 155 17.50 -3.43 5.73
CA GLU A 155 18.20 -4.57 6.35
C GLU A 155 18.02 -5.88 5.56
N PHE A 156 17.06 -5.93 4.65
CA PHE A 156 16.86 -7.12 3.83
C PHE A 156 17.92 -7.22 2.73
N ALA A 157 18.50 -8.41 2.58
CA ALA A 157 19.47 -8.65 1.53
C ALA A 157 18.80 -8.64 0.13
N PRO A 158 19.45 -8.09 -0.90
CA PRO A 158 18.95 -8.16 -2.26
C PRO A 158 18.65 -9.60 -2.71
N GLY A 159 17.53 -9.80 -3.41
CA GLY A 159 17.11 -11.11 -3.90
C GLY A 159 16.65 -12.09 -2.82
N SER A 160 16.36 -11.63 -1.59
CA SER A 160 15.96 -12.52 -0.50
C SER A 160 14.48 -12.93 -0.54
N PHE A 161 13.68 -12.33 -1.41
CA PHE A 161 12.25 -12.62 -1.56
C PHE A 161 11.92 -13.10 -2.97
N ASP A 162 10.95 -14.00 -3.06
CA ASP A 162 10.38 -14.47 -4.31
C ASP A 162 9.28 -13.54 -4.82
N VAL A 163 8.62 -12.83 -3.91
CA VAL A 163 7.53 -11.88 -4.17
C VAL A 163 7.60 -10.71 -3.19
N ILE A 164 7.35 -9.52 -3.71
CA ILE A 164 7.10 -8.32 -2.91
C ILE A 164 5.69 -7.83 -3.23
N THR A 165 4.91 -7.47 -2.21
CA THR A 165 3.56 -6.91 -2.35
C THR A 165 3.46 -5.54 -1.70
N LEU A 166 2.76 -4.62 -2.40
CA LEU A 166 2.47 -3.25 -1.95
C LEU A 166 0.98 -2.97 -2.22
N TRP A 167 0.10 -3.45 -1.33
CA TRP A 167 -1.33 -3.28 -1.49
C TRP A 167 -1.81 -1.92 -0.99
N HIS A 168 -2.13 -0.98 -1.88
CA HIS A 168 -2.51 0.39 -1.54
C HIS A 168 -1.41 1.14 -0.77
N VAL A 169 -0.16 1.01 -1.24
CA VAL A 169 1.03 1.62 -0.64
C VAL A 169 1.78 2.43 -1.68
N MET A 170 1.95 1.88 -2.89
CA MET A 170 2.81 2.48 -3.93
C MET A 170 2.36 3.90 -4.31
N GLU A 171 1.06 4.17 -4.27
CA GLU A 171 0.46 5.48 -4.51
C GLU A 171 0.77 6.53 -3.43
N HIS A 172 1.31 6.10 -2.29
CA HIS A 172 1.65 6.96 -1.15
C HIS A 172 3.15 7.16 -0.95
N LEU A 173 3.97 6.51 -1.78
CA LEU A 173 5.42 6.63 -1.67
C LEU A 173 5.90 7.92 -2.33
N GLU A 174 6.62 8.76 -1.56
CA GLU A 174 7.22 9.98 -2.05
C GLU A 174 8.42 9.69 -2.97
N HIS A 175 9.23 8.69 -2.59
CA HIS A 175 10.43 8.24 -3.30
C HIS A 175 10.26 6.80 -3.79
N LEU A 176 9.48 6.63 -4.86
CA LEU A 176 9.18 5.31 -5.43
C LEU A 176 10.44 4.57 -5.93
N ASP A 177 11.45 5.30 -6.34
CA ASP A 177 12.73 4.79 -6.82
C ASP A 177 13.67 4.28 -5.71
N GLU A 178 13.37 4.58 -4.44
CA GLU A 178 14.16 4.13 -3.28
C GLU A 178 13.65 2.82 -2.65
N VAL A 179 12.43 2.37 -3.01
CA VAL A 179 11.76 1.20 -2.46
C VAL A 179 11.79 0.03 -3.43
#